data_128de672ae097f28b08fcadd4dd89742
#
_entry.id   128de672ae097f28b08fcadd4dd89742
#
_cell.length_a   1.000
_cell.length_b   1.000
_cell.length_c   1.000
_cell.angle_alpha   90.00
_cell.angle_beta   90.00
_cell.angle_gamma   90.00
#
_symmetry.space_group_name_H-M   'P 1'
#
loop_
_entity.id
_entity.type
_entity.pdbx_description
1 polymer ?
#
loop_
_entity_poly.entity_id
_entity_poly.type
_entity_poly.pdbx_seq_one_letter_code
_entity_poly.pdbx_strand_id
1 'polypeptide(L)'
;QMCIRDRHHNFGCSQLSGDHENTRKVLRDICLHPNAGAVLVLSLGCENNQPDNFMKMLGDYDHNRIKLLVTQKVEGDELEEGMKILRNLYALAKEDKREEVPVSKLRVGLKCGGSDGFSGITANPLVGEFSDWLVAQGGTSILTEVPEMFGAETILMNRCENKELFDKTVHLINDFKEYFLSHGEPVGENPSPGNKAGGISTLEDKALGCTQKCGRAPVSGVLQYGDRLETTGLNLLSAPGNDLVAATALASAGCQLVLFTTGRGTPFGTFVPTMKISTNSNLAKNKPNWIDFNAGALVEGVEMKDLVSKFIDKIIAVASGEEARNEYNGYREISIFKNGVTL
;
A
#
# COMPACT_ATOMS: atom_id res chain seq x y z
N GLN A 1 -19.47 -5.85 -4.42
CA GLN A 1 -19.34 -6.39 -5.79
C GLN A 1 -18.12 -7.27 -5.86
N MET A 2 -18.31 -8.58 -6.03
CA MET A 2 -17.18 -9.47 -6.33
C MET A 2 -16.85 -9.36 -7.81
N CYS A 3 -15.61 -9.06 -8.12
CA CYS A 3 -15.13 -8.99 -9.48
C CYS A 3 -13.99 -9.99 -9.66
N ILE A 4 -14.03 -10.76 -10.73
CA ILE A 4 -12.87 -11.54 -11.18
C ILE A 4 -11.85 -10.54 -11.72
N ARG A 5 -10.61 -10.60 -11.21
CA ARG A 5 -9.55 -9.66 -11.54
C ARG A 5 -8.21 -10.35 -11.59
N ASP A 6 -7.42 -10.05 -12.58
CA ASP A 6 -6.06 -10.53 -12.70
C ASP A 6 -5.05 -9.62 -11.99
N ARG A 7 -3.94 -10.21 -11.61
CA ARG A 7 -2.75 -9.57 -11.05
C ARG A 7 -1.55 -10.27 -11.66
N HIS A 8 -1.02 -9.69 -12.71
CA HIS A 8 0.18 -10.20 -13.35
C HIS A 8 1.41 -9.41 -12.90
N HIS A 9 2.57 -10.04 -13.01
CA HIS A 9 3.86 -9.41 -12.75
C HIS A 9 4.86 -9.78 -13.85
N ASN A 10 5.94 -9.00 -13.97
CA ASN A 10 6.90 -9.13 -15.06
C ASN A 10 8.07 -10.09 -14.76
N PHE A 11 8.12 -10.70 -13.58
CA PHE A 11 9.29 -11.43 -13.07
C PHE A 11 9.01 -12.91 -12.86
N GLY A 12 8.71 -13.65 -13.94
CA GLY A 12 8.59 -15.10 -13.90
C GLY A 12 9.94 -15.80 -13.75
N CYS A 13 10.97 -15.26 -14.42
CA CYS A 13 12.34 -15.78 -14.44
C CYS A 13 13.37 -14.65 -14.31
N SER A 14 14.67 -15.06 -14.26
CA SER A 14 15.81 -14.14 -14.38
C SER A 14 15.94 -13.10 -13.27
N GLN A 15 15.45 -13.40 -12.07
CA GLN A 15 15.69 -12.61 -10.86
C GLN A 15 16.83 -13.19 -10.03
N LEU A 16 17.61 -12.31 -9.38
CA LEU A 16 18.55 -12.69 -8.33
C LEU A 16 17.78 -13.16 -7.08
N SER A 17 18.46 -13.93 -6.22
CA SER A 17 17.85 -14.60 -5.06
C SER A 17 17.02 -13.68 -4.16
N GLY A 18 17.52 -12.49 -3.85
CA GLY A 18 16.80 -11.52 -3.02
C GLY A 18 15.52 -10.99 -3.66
N ASP A 19 15.60 -10.59 -4.95
CA ASP A 19 14.45 -10.13 -5.72
C ASP A 19 13.43 -11.26 -5.92
N HIS A 20 13.91 -12.49 -6.19
CA HIS A 20 13.03 -13.65 -6.34
C HIS A 20 12.27 -13.95 -5.03
N GLU A 21 12.95 -13.89 -3.89
CA GLU A 21 12.32 -14.11 -2.59
C GLU A 21 11.28 -13.01 -2.27
N ASN A 22 11.60 -11.74 -2.54
CA ASN A 22 10.66 -10.63 -2.39
C ASN A 22 9.43 -10.79 -3.30
N THR A 23 9.63 -11.19 -4.55
CA THR A 23 8.54 -11.48 -5.49
C THR A 23 7.62 -12.57 -4.94
N ARG A 24 8.20 -13.67 -4.45
CA ARG A 24 7.44 -14.79 -3.87
C ARG A 24 6.65 -14.36 -2.64
N LYS A 25 7.26 -13.59 -1.72
CA LYS A 25 6.59 -13.07 -0.52
C LYS A 25 5.39 -12.19 -0.91
N VAL A 26 5.59 -11.21 -1.78
CA VAL A 26 4.53 -10.30 -2.23
C VAL A 26 3.37 -11.08 -2.88
N LEU A 27 3.67 -12.02 -3.78
CA LEU A 27 2.63 -12.84 -4.44
C LEU A 27 1.89 -13.74 -3.45
N ARG A 28 2.60 -14.36 -2.49
CA ARG A 28 1.99 -15.12 -1.38
C ARG A 28 0.98 -14.25 -0.63
N ASP A 29 1.37 -13.04 -0.28
CA ASP A 29 0.59 -12.15 0.55
C ASP A 29 -0.62 -11.57 -0.20
N ILE A 30 -0.51 -11.39 -1.52
CA ILE A 30 -1.66 -11.10 -2.39
C ILE A 30 -2.65 -12.28 -2.39
N CYS A 31 -2.16 -13.52 -2.49
CA CYS A 31 -3.03 -14.72 -2.46
C CYS A 31 -3.77 -14.86 -1.12
N LEU A 32 -3.11 -14.54 -0.02
CA LEU A 32 -3.64 -14.66 1.35
C LEU A 32 -4.29 -13.36 1.86
N HIS A 33 -4.53 -12.38 0.97
CA HIS A 33 -5.02 -11.07 1.38
C HIS A 33 -6.47 -11.15 1.89
N PRO A 34 -6.81 -10.50 3.02
CA PRO A 34 -8.15 -10.59 3.61
C PRO A 34 -9.27 -10.02 2.74
N ASN A 35 -8.94 -9.16 1.75
CA ASN A 35 -9.93 -8.66 0.78
C ASN A 35 -10.19 -9.65 -0.37
N ALA A 36 -9.48 -10.78 -0.45
CA ALA A 36 -9.66 -11.77 -1.52
C ALA A 36 -10.68 -12.82 -1.09
N GLY A 37 -11.83 -12.90 -1.76
CA GLY A 37 -12.84 -13.92 -1.53
C GLY A 37 -12.41 -15.32 -2.03
N ALA A 38 -11.68 -15.38 -3.15
CA ALA A 38 -11.06 -16.58 -3.69
C ALA A 38 -9.96 -16.21 -4.70
N VAL A 39 -9.00 -17.12 -4.94
CA VAL A 39 -7.82 -16.86 -5.77
C VAL A 39 -7.54 -18.06 -6.69
N LEU A 40 -7.30 -17.80 -7.96
CA LEU A 40 -6.66 -18.74 -8.88
C LEU A 40 -5.21 -18.30 -9.07
N VAL A 41 -4.28 -19.12 -8.62
CA VAL A 41 -2.85 -18.97 -8.92
C VAL A 41 -2.60 -19.56 -10.30
N LEU A 42 -2.18 -18.73 -11.24
CA LEU A 42 -1.87 -19.14 -12.59
C LEU A 42 -0.36 -19.20 -12.77
N SER A 43 0.15 -20.38 -13.06
CA SER A 43 1.57 -20.66 -13.28
C SER A 43 1.79 -21.18 -14.70
N LEU A 44 2.89 -20.79 -15.33
CA LEU A 44 3.29 -21.37 -16.60
C LEU A 44 3.78 -22.81 -16.40
N GLY A 45 4.65 -23.05 -15.41
CA GLY A 45 5.16 -24.37 -15.03
C GLY A 45 6.69 -24.50 -15.10
N CYS A 46 7.36 -23.66 -15.88
CA CYS A 46 8.85 -23.67 -16.04
C CYS A 46 9.54 -22.44 -15.45
N GLU A 47 8.79 -21.52 -14.83
CA GLU A 47 9.33 -20.32 -14.18
C GLU A 47 10.15 -20.64 -12.92
N ASN A 48 11.02 -19.69 -12.51
CA ASN A 48 11.82 -19.84 -11.28
C ASN A 48 10.94 -19.98 -10.02
N ASN A 49 9.78 -19.35 -10.01
CA ASN A 49 8.82 -19.50 -8.93
C ASN A 49 8.00 -20.79 -9.11
N GLN A 50 8.65 -21.95 -8.92
CA GLN A 50 8.05 -23.26 -9.14
C GLN A 50 6.73 -23.42 -8.39
N PRO A 51 5.64 -23.88 -9.07
CA PRO A 51 4.29 -23.95 -8.52
C PRO A 51 4.19 -24.67 -7.18
N ASP A 52 4.78 -25.86 -7.06
CA ASP A 52 4.71 -26.67 -5.85
C ASP A 52 5.40 -25.99 -4.64
N ASN A 53 6.52 -25.29 -4.89
CA ASN A 53 7.23 -24.55 -3.85
C ASN A 53 6.46 -23.30 -3.45
N PHE A 54 5.83 -22.63 -4.40
CA PHE A 54 4.99 -21.47 -4.11
C PHE A 54 3.76 -21.85 -3.28
N MET A 55 3.06 -22.92 -3.65
CA MET A 55 1.89 -23.40 -2.89
C MET A 55 2.26 -23.82 -1.46
N LYS A 56 3.43 -24.45 -1.27
CA LYS A 56 3.94 -24.76 0.09
C LYS A 56 4.20 -23.51 0.91
N MET A 57 4.62 -22.41 0.28
CA MET A 57 4.89 -21.13 0.94
C MET A 57 3.62 -20.44 1.45
N LEU A 58 2.45 -20.77 0.91
CA LEU A 58 1.17 -20.26 1.42
C LEU A 58 0.90 -20.73 2.85
N GLY A 59 1.48 -21.88 3.28
CA GLY A 59 1.24 -22.45 4.59
C GLY A 59 -0.15 -23.08 4.72
N ASP A 60 -0.83 -22.81 5.82
CA ASP A 60 -2.23 -23.22 6.03
C ASP A 60 -3.15 -22.22 5.34
N TYR A 61 -3.94 -22.72 4.38
CA TYR A 61 -4.91 -21.91 3.62
C TYR A 61 -6.15 -22.73 3.21
N ASP A 62 -7.24 -22.07 2.89
CA ASP A 62 -8.46 -22.74 2.40
C ASP A 62 -8.27 -23.25 0.96
N HIS A 63 -8.04 -24.56 0.83
CA HIS A 63 -7.89 -25.23 -0.45
C HIS A 63 -9.13 -25.17 -1.36
N ASN A 64 -10.31 -24.80 -0.84
CA ASN A 64 -11.48 -24.57 -1.66
C ASN A 64 -11.44 -23.20 -2.32
N ARG A 65 -10.82 -22.22 -1.67
CA ARG A 65 -10.78 -20.82 -2.11
C ARG A 65 -9.49 -20.43 -2.83
N ILE A 66 -8.41 -21.17 -2.64
CA ILE A 66 -7.15 -20.92 -3.38
C ILE A 66 -6.85 -22.16 -4.22
N LYS A 67 -6.82 -21.98 -5.54
CA LYS A 67 -6.56 -23.02 -6.53
C LYS A 67 -5.31 -22.68 -7.34
N LEU A 68 -4.65 -23.72 -7.85
CA LEU A 68 -3.52 -23.61 -8.77
C LEU A 68 -3.89 -24.16 -10.13
N LEU A 69 -3.54 -23.47 -11.19
CA LEU A 69 -3.51 -23.97 -12.56
C LEU A 69 -2.10 -23.83 -13.13
N VAL A 70 -1.52 -24.94 -13.57
CA VAL A 70 -0.22 -24.96 -14.28
C VAL A 70 -0.50 -25.16 -15.75
N THR A 71 -0.36 -24.10 -16.57
CA THR A 71 -0.81 -24.09 -17.97
C THR A 71 -0.15 -25.15 -18.82
N GLN A 72 1.17 -25.39 -18.66
CA GLN A 72 1.90 -26.42 -19.39
C GLN A 72 1.51 -27.86 -19.04
N LYS A 73 0.75 -28.08 -17.97
CA LYS A 73 0.26 -29.40 -17.55
C LYS A 73 -1.19 -29.65 -17.95
N VAL A 74 -1.87 -28.67 -18.52
CA VAL A 74 -3.25 -28.82 -18.99
C VAL A 74 -3.26 -29.60 -20.30
N GLU A 75 -4.08 -30.63 -20.35
CA GLU A 75 -4.40 -31.35 -21.61
C GLU A 75 -5.58 -30.62 -22.28
N GLY A 76 -5.35 -30.02 -23.44
CA GLY A 76 -6.38 -29.25 -24.17
C GLY A 76 -6.24 -27.75 -23.99
N ASP A 77 -7.36 -27.03 -23.81
CA ASP A 77 -7.41 -25.57 -23.72
C ASP A 77 -7.32 -25.11 -22.26
N GLU A 78 -6.22 -24.45 -21.90
CA GLU A 78 -5.97 -23.90 -20.57
C GLU A 78 -6.94 -22.76 -20.21
N LEU A 79 -7.52 -22.07 -21.21
CA LEU A 79 -8.51 -21.02 -20.95
C LEU A 79 -9.83 -21.63 -20.50
N GLU A 80 -10.27 -22.74 -21.15
CA GLU A 80 -11.47 -23.47 -20.74
C GLU A 80 -11.34 -24.02 -19.32
N GLU A 81 -10.21 -24.65 -18.99
CA GLU A 81 -9.99 -25.19 -17.65
C GLU A 81 -9.87 -24.06 -16.60
N GLY A 82 -9.16 -22.99 -16.91
CA GLY A 82 -9.08 -21.80 -16.06
C GLY A 82 -10.45 -21.18 -15.78
N MET A 83 -11.28 -21.03 -16.81
CA MET A 83 -12.65 -20.52 -16.68
C MET A 83 -13.55 -21.43 -15.84
N LYS A 84 -13.39 -22.74 -15.93
CA LYS A 84 -14.12 -23.69 -15.09
C LYS A 84 -13.76 -23.54 -13.61
N ILE A 85 -12.45 -23.41 -13.30
CA ILE A 85 -11.99 -23.16 -11.93
C ILE A 85 -12.53 -21.82 -11.43
N LEU A 86 -12.43 -20.74 -12.22
CA LEU A 86 -12.91 -19.41 -11.84
C LEU A 86 -14.41 -19.37 -11.58
N ARG A 87 -15.23 -20.10 -12.37
CA ARG A 87 -16.68 -20.21 -12.12
C ARG A 87 -16.97 -20.88 -10.78
N ASN A 88 -16.24 -21.92 -10.43
CA ASN A 88 -16.38 -22.61 -9.14
C ASN A 88 -15.97 -21.71 -7.97
N LEU A 89 -14.83 -21.00 -8.08
CA LEU A 89 -14.36 -20.03 -7.09
C LEU A 89 -15.36 -18.88 -6.91
N TYR A 90 -15.91 -18.38 -8.01
CA TYR A 90 -16.95 -17.34 -7.97
C TYR A 90 -18.23 -17.84 -7.31
N ALA A 91 -18.65 -19.07 -7.58
CA ALA A 91 -19.84 -19.67 -6.97
C ALA A 91 -19.71 -19.78 -5.43
N LEU A 92 -18.49 -20.00 -4.91
CA LEU A 92 -18.22 -19.99 -3.48
C LEU A 92 -18.21 -18.55 -2.94
N ALA A 93 -17.43 -17.67 -3.57
CA ALA A 93 -17.19 -16.32 -3.05
C ALA A 93 -18.45 -15.42 -3.11
N LYS A 94 -19.39 -15.65 -4.04
CA LYS A 94 -20.65 -14.89 -4.12
C LYS A 94 -21.61 -15.12 -2.93
N GLU A 95 -21.41 -16.22 -2.19
CA GLU A 95 -22.21 -16.53 -1.00
C GLU A 95 -21.67 -15.81 0.27
N ASP A 96 -20.48 -15.16 0.18
CA ASP A 96 -19.91 -14.43 1.29
C ASP A 96 -20.81 -13.25 1.68
N LYS A 97 -21.03 -13.11 2.98
CA LYS A 97 -21.82 -12.02 3.56
C LYS A 97 -20.90 -11.12 4.38
N ARG A 98 -21.18 -9.82 4.33
CA ARG A 98 -20.52 -8.88 5.19
C ARG A 98 -21.08 -8.99 6.62
N GLU A 99 -20.17 -8.90 7.58
CA GLU A 99 -20.47 -8.90 9.01
C GLU A 99 -19.93 -7.64 9.66
N GLU A 100 -20.55 -7.23 10.76
CA GLU A 100 -20.04 -6.15 11.57
C GLU A 100 -18.79 -6.60 12.32
N VAL A 101 -17.72 -5.83 12.16
CA VAL A 101 -16.44 -6.09 12.84
C VAL A 101 -15.96 -4.80 13.51
N PRO A 102 -15.26 -4.89 14.66
CA PRO A 102 -14.73 -3.70 15.31
C PRO A 102 -13.65 -3.03 14.45
N VAL A 103 -13.56 -1.70 14.53
CA VAL A 103 -12.56 -0.87 13.83
C VAL A 103 -11.13 -1.30 14.13
N SER A 104 -10.89 -1.91 15.28
CA SER A 104 -9.58 -2.49 15.66
C SER A 104 -9.05 -3.57 14.67
N LYS A 105 -9.90 -4.09 13.80
CA LYS A 105 -9.49 -5.01 12.72
C LYS A 105 -9.01 -4.28 11.46
N LEU A 106 -9.23 -2.96 11.37
CA LEU A 106 -8.88 -2.19 10.20
C LEU A 106 -7.37 -1.92 10.16
N ARG A 107 -6.77 -2.17 8.99
CA ARG A 107 -5.36 -1.94 8.68
C ARG A 107 -5.26 -1.03 7.47
N VAL A 108 -4.62 0.14 7.66
CA VAL A 108 -4.61 1.21 6.66
C VAL A 108 -3.19 1.59 6.29
N GLY A 109 -2.89 1.57 5.00
CA GLY A 109 -1.62 2.03 4.46
C GLY A 109 -1.64 3.54 4.21
N LEU A 110 -0.53 4.20 4.51
CA LEU A 110 -0.36 5.65 4.40
C LEU A 110 0.75 5.97 3.41
N LYS A 111 0.45 6.74 2.38
CA LYS A 111 1.42 7.18 1.39
C LYS A 111 1.03 8.51 0.73
N CYS A 112 1.94 9.08 -0.04
CA CYS A 112 1.67 10.25 -0.87
C CYS A 112 2.22 10.08 -2.30
N GLY A 113 1.79 10.93 -3.21
CA GLY A 113 2.34 11.02 -4.56
C GLY A 113 1.90 12.31 -5.23
N GLY A 114 2.80 12.95 -6.00
CA GLY A 114 2.52 14.26 -6.58
C GLY A 114 2.25 15.33 -5.53
N SER A 115 3.04 15.36 -4.46
CA SER A 115 2.90 16.32 -3.35
C SER A 115 3.17 17.75 -3.79
N ASP A 116 2.51 18.70 -3.12
CA ASP A 116 2.64 20.15 -3.28
C ASP A 116 2.84 20.86 -1.94
N GLY A 117 3.00 22.17 -1.93
CA GLY A 117 3.16 22.97 -0.71
C GLY A 117 1.99 22.88 0.27
N PHE A 118 0.80 22.48 -0.17
CA PHE A 118 -0.35 22.26 0.71
C PHE A 118 -0.34 20.89 1.39
N SER A 119 0.48 19.94 0.94
CA SER A 119 0.48 18.57 1.46
C SER A 119 0.70 18.52 2.97
N GLY A 120 1.69 19.27 3.48
CA GLY A 120 2.05 19.33 4.90
C GLY A 120 1.10 20.14 5.78
N ILE A 121 0.16 20.89 5.21
CA ILE A 121 -0.79 21.73 5.97
C ILE A 121 -2.25 21.32 5.82
N THR A 122 -2.56 20.42 4.92
CA THR A 122 -3.94 19.95 4.66
C THR A 122 -4.05 18.43 4.74
N ALA A 123 -3.78 17.71 3.64
CA ALA A 123 -4.06 16.28 3.51
C ALA A 123 -3.19 15.41 4.45
N ASN A 124 -1.91 15.70 4.62
CA ASN A 124 -1.05 14.88 5.47
C ASN A 124 -1.42 15.01 6.96
N PRO A 125 -1.64 16.20 7.53
CA PRO A 125 -2.17 16.33 8.90
C PRO A 125 -3.54 15.68 9.08
N LEU A 126 -4.46 15.81 8.12
CA LEU A 126 -5.77 15.17 8.17
C LEU A 126 -5.65 13.63 8.26
N VAL A 127 -4.77 13.04 7.43
CA VAL A 127 -4.47 11.60 7.48
C VAL A 127 -3.81 11.23 8.80
N GLY A 128 -2.97 12.12 9.37
CA GLY A 128 -2.35 11.93 10.67
C GLY A 128 -3.35 11.88 11.82
N GLU A 129 -4.31 12.79 11.84
CA GLU A 129 -5.40 12.77 12.84
C GLU A 129 -6.26 11.49 12.72
N PHE A 130 -6.52 11.04 11.49
CA PHE A 130 -7.17 9.73 11.27
C PHE A 130 -6.30 8.58 11.77
N SER A 131 -4.99 8.59 11.52
CA SER A 131 -4.05 7.55 11.98
C SER A 131 -4.05 7.45 13.51
N ASP A 132 -3.99 8.59 14.20
CA ASP A 132 -4.06 8.64 15.67
C ASP A 132 -5.39 8.09 16.19
N TRP A 133 -6.51 8.48 15.55
CA TRP A 133 -7.82 7.95 15.91
C TRP A 133 -7.90 6.44 15.70
N LEU A 134 -7.42 5.91 14.56
CA LEU A 134 -7.45 4.48 14.24
C LEU A 134 -6.63 3.67 15.26
N VAL A 135 -5.43 4.13 15.58
CA VAL A 135 -4.55 3.49 16.57
C VAL A 135 -5.20 3.52 17.96
N ALA A 136 -5.83 4.62 18.35
CA ALA A 136 -6.56 4.72 19.61
C ALA A 136 -7.77 3.75 19.70
N GLN A 137 -8.35 3.35 18.55
CA GLN A 137 -9.37 2.30 18.48
C GLN A 137 -8.77 0.87 18.44
N GLY A 138 -7.46 0.72 18.57
CA GLY A 138 -6.76 -0.57 18.48
C GLY A 138 -6.54 -1.06 17.05
N GLY A 139 -6.80 -0.24 16.04
CA GLY A 139 -6.50 -0.52 14.63
C GLY A 139 -5.04 -0.30 14.28
N THR A 140 -4.71 -0.38 13.00
CA THR A 140 -3.32 -0.31 12.55
C THR A 140 -3.16 0.63 11.38
N SER A 141 -2.16 1.50 11.45
CA SER A 141 -1.66 2.29 10.33
C SER A 141 -0.22 1.93 9.98
N ILE A 142 0.12 1.98 8.69
CA ILE A 142 1.47 1.67 8.19
C ILE A 142 1.93 2.84 7.32
N LEU A 143 3.02 3.50 7.73
CA LEU A 143 3.72 4.49 6.93
C LEU A 143 4.82 3.81 6.11
N THR A 144 4.93 4.14 4.83
CA THR A 144 5.99 3.66 3.94
C THR A 144 6.66 4.81 3.18
N GLU A 145 7.39 4.50 2.10
CA GLU A 145 8.16 5.48 1.31
C GLU A 145 9.36 6.00 2.11
N VAL A 146 10.29 5.10 2.46
CA VAL A 146 11.45 5.44 3.30
C VAL A 146 12.23 6.67 2.81
N PRO A 147 12.46 6.86 1.49
CA PRO A 147 13.11 8.09 1.00
C PRO A 147 12.36 9.39 1.32
N GLU A 148 11.07 9.32 1.60
CA GLU A 148 10.24 10.45 2.02
C GLU A 148 10.39 10.79 3.52
N MET A 149 11.15 9.99 4.27
CA MET A 149 11.42 10.19 5.70
C MET A 149 12.77 10.87 5.94
N PHE A 150 13.64 10.94 4.92
CA PHE A 150 15.00 11.51 5.04
C PHE A 150 14.94 13.00 5.38
N GLY A 151 15.58 13.38 6.48
CA GLY A 151 15.55 14.72 7.06
C GLY A 151 14.49 14.92 8.16
N ALA A 152 13.59 13.96 8.37
CA ALA A 152 12.61 13.96 9.46
C ALA A 152 12.63 12.66 10.28
N GLU A 153 13.58 11.77 10.04
CA GLU A 153 13.69 10.44 10.63
C GLU A 153 13.73 10.46 12.17
N THR A 154 14.34 11.48 12.78
CA THR A 154 14.41 11.61 14.23
C THR A 154 13.04 11.72 14.90
N ILE A 155 12.04 12.26 14.20
CA ILE A 155 10.66 12.33 14.70
C ILE A 155 10.09 10.91 14.89
N LEU A 156 10.37 9.99 13.96
CA LEU A 156 9.93 8.61 14.05
C LEU A 156 10.74 7.82 15.07
N MET A 157 12.07 7.99 15.06
CA MET A 157 13.00 7.33 16.00
C MET A 157 12.64 7.65 17.46
N ASN A 158 12.35 8.91 17.77
CA ASN A 158 12.00 9.35 19.13
C ASN A 158 10.63 8.85 19.62
N ARG A 159 9.82 8.27 18.73
CA ARG A 159 8.50 7.73 19.02
C ARG A 159 8.49 6.20 19.12
N CYS A 160 9.63 5.54 18.95
CA CYS A 160 9.72 4.09 19.10
C CYS A 160 9.45 3.67 20.56
N GLU A 161 8.58 2.66 20.75
CA GLU A 161 8.17 2.18 22.08
C GLU A 161 9.32 1.61 22.89
N ASN A 162 10.39 1.16 22.25
CA ASN A 162 11.55 0.56 22.91
C ASN A 162 12.82 0.69 22.05
N LYS A 163 13.97 0.31 22.66
CA LYS A 163 15.28 0.38 22.01
C LYS A 163 15.37 -0.51 20.75
N GLU A 164 14.76 -1.68 20.77
CA GLU A 164 14.80 -2.59 19.61
C GLU A 164 14.12 -1.95 18.39
N LEU A 165 12.95 -1.35 18.57
CA LEU A 165 12.24 -0.63 17.50
C LEU A 165 13.00 0.62 17.04
N PHE A 166 13.64 1.33 17.98
CA PHE A 166 14.53 2.43 17.63
C PHE A 166 15.66 1.94 16.71
N ASP A 167 16.39 0.90 17.10
CA ASP A 167 17.48 0.35 16.30
C ASP A 167 16.99 -0.13 14.92
N LYS A 168 15.84 -0.82 14.86
CA LYS A 168 15.19 -1.23 13.59
C LYS A 168 14.82 -0.02 12.72
N THR A 169 14.35 1.07 13.30
CA THR A 169 14.01 2.31 12.57
C THR A 169 15.26 2.97 12.01
N VAL A 170 16.35 3.00 12.80
CA VAL A 170 17.65 3.49 12.32
C VAL A 170 18.14 2.67 11.13
N HIS A 171 18.06 1.33 11.19
CA HIS A 171 18.40 0.46 10.07
C HIS A 171 17.49 0.69 8.87
N LEU A 172 16.15 0.76 9.06
CA LEU A 172 15.20 1.04 7.99
C LEU A 172 15.63 2.26 7.15
N ILE A 173 16.04 3.34 7.81
CA ILE A 173 16.46 4.58 7.16
C ILE A 173 17.84 4.45 6.52
N ASN A 174 18.83 3.95 7.27
CA ASN A 174 20.21 3.93 6.82
C ASN A 174 20.44 2.89 5.72
N ASP A 175 19.83 1.71 5.79
CA ASP A 175 19.92 0.69 4.75
C ASP A 175 19.40 1.23 3.41
N PHE A 176 18.36 2.08 3.46
CA PHE A 176 17.84 2.71 2.25
C PHE A 176 18.75 3.84 1.72
N LYS A 177 19.43 4.59 2.61
CA LYS A 177 20.46 5.55 2.20
C LYS A 177 21.65 4.83 1.54
N GLU A 178 22.12 3.72 2.15
CA GLU A 178 23.17 2.87 1.58
C GLU A 178 22.76 2.27 0.21
N TYR A 179 21.49 1.91 0.05
CA TYR A 179 20.96 1.46 -1.25
C TYR A 179 21.16 2.52 -2.33
N PHE A 180 20.83 3.81 -2.08
CA PHE A 180 21.10 4.90 -3.01
C PHE A 180 22.59 5.03 -3.32
N LEU A 181 23.44 5.09 -2.29
CA LEU A 181 24.89 5.25 -2.43
C LEU A 181 25.53 4.09 -3.20
N SER A 182 25.06 2.86 -2.98
CA SER A 182 25.58 1.67 -3.69
C SER A 182 25.28 1.69 -5.19
N HIS A 183 24.28 2.47 -5.63
CA HIS A 183 23.94 2.68 -7.03
C HIS A 183 24.51 3.99 -7.60
N GLY A 184 25.31 4.72 -6.82
CA GLY A 184 25.90 6.00 -7.23
C GLY A 184 24.91 7.16 -7.27
N GLU A 185 23.74 7.01 -6.61
CA GLU A 185 22.70 8.02 -6.59
C GLU A 185 22.75 8.89 -5.34
N PRO A 186 22.42 10.19 -5.43
CA PRO A 186 22.39 11.07 -4.28
C PRO A 186 21.23 10.79 -3.35
N VAL A 187 21.50 10.70 -2.05
CA VAL A 187 20.46 10.50 -1.00
C VAL A 187 19.44 11.64 -0.96
N GLY A 188 19.84 12.86 -1.34
CA GLY A 188 19.02 14.07 -1.26
C GLY A 188 18.28 14.45 -2.55
N GLU A 189 17.93 13.50 -3.43
CA GLU A 189 17.29 13.79 -4.71
C GLU A 189 15.85 14.32 -4.57
N ASN A 190 15.14 13.94 -3.51
CA ASN A 190 13.84 14.53 -3.18
C ASN A 190 14.00 15.99 -2.71
N PRO A 191 13.05 16.89 -3.01
CA PRO A 191 11.81 16.75 -3.77
C PRO A 191 12.04 16.70 -5.28
N SER A 192 11.18 15.96 -5.99
CA SER A 192 11.20 15.86 -7.45
C SER A 192 10.94 17.21 -8.12
N PRO A 193 11.28 17.39 -9.41
CA PRO A 193 10.95 18.63 -10.14
C PRO A 193 9.47 19.00 -10.06
N GLY A 194 8.56 18.03 -10.08
CA GLY A 194 7.12 18.26 -9.93
C GLY A 194 6.72 18.73 -8.53
N ASN A 195 7.37 18.23 -7.49
CA ASN A 195 7.16 18.71 -6.12
C ASN A 195 7.68 20.15 -5.92
N LYS A 196 8.86 20.47 -6.50
CA LYS A 196 9.42 21.85 -6.48
C LYS A 196 8.49 22.82 -7.20
N ALA A 197 7.99 22.46 -8.39
CA ALA A 197 6.99 23.24 -9.11
C ALA A 197 5.65 23.38 -8.32
N GLY A 198 5.37 22.44 -7.42
CA GLY A 198 4.24 22.46 -6.50
C GLY A 198 4.46 23.26 -5.22
N GLY A 199 5.66 23.84 -5.02
CA GLY A 199 5.98 24.72 -3.87
C GLY A 199 6.72 24.05 -2.71
N ILE A 200 7.21 22.80 -2.86
CA ILE A 200 8.08 22.16 -1.87
C ILE A 200 9.53 22.50 -2.19
N SER A 201 10.27 23.06 -1.22
CA SER A 201 11.59 23.66 -1.48
C SER A 201 12.77 22.77 -1.14
N THR A 202 12.72 22.02 -0.03
CA THR A 202 13.84 21.24 0.48
C THR A 202 13.44 19.79 0.79
N LEU A 203 14.47 18.95 1.02
CA LEU A 203 14.28 17.57 1.46
C LEU A 203 13.54 17.51 2.81
N GLU A 204 13.93 18.37 3.75
CA GLU A 204 13.35 18.43 5.09
C GLU A 204 11.88 18.89 5.04
N ASP A 205 11.57 19.90 4.22
CA ASP A 205 10.20 20.38 3.99
C ASP A 205 9.30 19.22 3.49
N LYS A 206 9.80 18.47 2.51
CA LYS A 206 9.12 17.26 2.00
C LYS A 206 8.94 16.21 3.09
N ALA A 207 10.01 15.86 3.81
CA ALA A 207 10.01 14.80 4.82
C ALA A 207 9.17 15.15 6.06
N LEU A 208 9.25 16.38 6.54
CA LEU A 208 8.39 16.88 7.62
C LEU A 208 6.91 16.80 7.25
N GLY A 209 6.55 17.18 6.01
CA GLY A 209 5.20 17.04 5.51
C GLY A 209 4.78 15.56 5.41
N CYS A 210 5.64 14.70 4.89
CA CYS A 210 5.31 13.29 4.68
C CYS A 210 5.13 12.50 5.98
N THR A 211 5.97 12.74 6.99
CA THR A 211 5.88 12.05 8.29
C THR A 211 4.63 12.42 9.07
N GLN A 212 3.98 13.56 8.81
CA GLN A 212 2.73 13.95 9.45
C GLN A 212 1.58 12.95 9.19
N LYS A 213 1.61 12.21 8.06
CA LYS A 213 0.59 11.19 7.75
C LYS A 213 0.42 10.13 8.84
N CYS A 214 1.46 9.84 9.61
CA CYS A 214 1.40 8.84 10.67
C CYS A 214 0.99 9.41 12.04
N GLY A 215 0.50 10.66 12.11
CA GLY A 215 0.06 11.29 13.35
C GLY A 215 1.14 11.35 14.41
N ARG A 216 0.76 11.08 15.65
CA ARG A 216 1.60 11.18 16.86
C ARG A 216 1.76 9.86 17.62
N ALA A 217 1.07 8.81 17.22
CA ALA A 217 1.11 7.51 17.86
C ALA A 217 2.54 6.95 17.97
N PRO A 218 2.89 6.19 19.02
CA PRO A 218 4.18 5.51 19.11
C PRO A 218 4.39 4.54 17.94
N VAL A 219 5.65 4.34 17.54
CA VAL A 219 6.02 3.33 16.55
C VAL A 219 6.07 1.97 17.25
N SER A 220 5.13 1.10 16.88
CA SER A 220 4.93 -0.23 17.49
C SER A 220 5.51 -1.36 16.65
N GLY A 221 5.92 -1.11 15.39
CA GLY A 221 6.51 -2.12 14.52
C GLY A 221 7.31 -1.52 13.37
N VAL A 222 8.27 -2.32 12.87
CA VAL A 222 9.08 -1.99 11.70
C VAL A 222 9.15 -3.24 10.82
N LEU A 223 8.72 -3.12 9.56
CA LEU A 223 8.61 -4.19 8.59
C LEU A 223 9.63 -4.00 7.47
N GLN A 224 10.23 -5.10 7.01
CA GLN A 224 11.01 -5.13 5.78
C GLN A 224 10.09 -5.30 4.56
N TYR A 225 10.63 -5.04 3.37
CA TYR A 225 9.88 -5.24 2.13
C TYR A 225 9.44 -6.70 1.97
N GLY A 226 8.15 -6.91 1.76
CA GLY A 226 7.54 -8.24 1.65
C GLY A 226 7.22 -8.91 2.99
N ASP A 227 7.36 -8.22 4.11
CA ASP A 227 6.88 -8.72 5.41
C ASP A 227 5.38 -8.46 5.57
N ARG A 228 4.71 -9.34 6.33
CA ARG A 228 3.31 -9.17 6.74
C ARG A 228 3.22 -8.49 8.08
N LEU A 229 2.14 -7.73 8.24
CA LEU A 229 1.82 -7.07 9.50
C LEU A 229 1.47 -8.08 10.60
N GLU A 230 2.18 -8.00 11.72
CA GLU A 230 1.98 -8.83 12.90
C GLU A 230 1.55 -8.03 14.13
N THR A 231 1.94 -6.74 14.20
CA THR A 231 1.67 -5.87 15.35
C THR A 231 0.60 -4.83 15.04
N THR A 232 -0.28 -4.54 16.00
CA THR A 232 -1.23 -3.43 15.93
C THR A 232 -0.54 -2.09 16.22
N GLY A 233 -1.21 -0.98 15.94
CA GLY A 233 -0.66 0.36 16.16
C GLY A 233 0.02 0.93 14.93
N LEU A 234 0.92 1.90 15.12
CA LEU A 234 1.67 2.49 14.02
C LEU A 234 2.88 1.63 13.65
N ASN A 235 2.96 1.24 12.40
CA ASN A 235 4.08 0.49 11.84
C ASN A 235 4.78 1.29 10.73
N LEU A 236 6.09 1.06 10.56
CA LEU A 236 6.88 1.55 9.45
C LEU A 236 7.20 0.38 8.51
N LEU A 237 7.15 0.62 7.20
CA LEU A 237 7.42 -0.39 6.18
C LEU A 237 8.50 0.07 5.21
N SER A 238 9.51 -0.78 4.99
CA SER A 238 10.54 -0.57 3.98
C SER A 238 9.95 -0.68 2.58
N ALA A 239 9.88 0.45 1.85
CA ALA A 239 9.61 0.48 0.41
C ALA A 239 10.11 1.81 -0.19
N PRO A 240 10.40 1.85 -1.51
CA PRO A 240 10.82 3.06 -2.19
C PRO A 240 9.68 4.08 -2.32
N GLY A 241 10.01 5.31 -2.74
CA GLY A 241 9.03 6.37 -3.03
C GLY A 241 8.22 6.17 -4.32
N ASN A 242 8.45 5.11 -5.08
CA ASN A 242 7.67 4.81 -6.29
C ASN A 242 6.23 4.45 -5.94
N ASP A 243 5.26 5.16 -6.50
CA ASP A 243 3.83 5.04 -6.15
C ASP A 243 3.28 3.62 -6.26
N LEU A 244 3.59 2.91 -7.36
CA LEU A 244 3.09 1.55 -7.59
C LEU A 244 3.71 0.55 -6.62
N VAL A 245 5.02 0.63 -6.43
CA VAL A 245 5.78 -0.28 -5.56
C VAL A 245 5.37 -0.08 -4.10
N ALA A 246 5.32 1.18 -3.64
CA ALA A 246 4.95 1.51 -2.26
C ALA A 246 3.51 1.09 -1.94
N ALA A 247 2.55 1.36 -2.83
CA ALA A 247 1.16 0.96 -2.63
C ALA A 247 0.98 -0.57 -2.67
N THR A 248 1.72 -1.27 -3.54
CA THR A 248 1.73 -2.74 -3.57
C THR A 248 2.33 -3.30 -2.28
N ALA A 249 3.42 -2.71 -1.78
CA ALA A 249 4.04 -3.12 -0.51
C ALA A 249 3.09 -2.96 0.68
N LEU A 250 2.39 -1.84 0.80
CA LEU A 250 1.36 -1.61 1.84
C LEU A 250 0.25 -2.65 1.77
N ALA A 251 -0.29 -2.86 0.58
CA ALA A 251 -1.39 -3.81 0.39
C ALA A 251 -0.93 -5.25 0.68
N SER A 252 0.24 -5.69 0.17
CA SER A 252 0.78 -7.03 0.45
C SER A 252 1.13 -7.22 1.92
N ALA A 253 1.56 -6.18 2.65
CA ALA A 253 1.74 -6.26 4.10
C ALA A 253 0.42 -6.52 4.86
N GLY A 254 -0.73 -6.42 4.20
CA GLY A 254 -2.06 -6.73 4.73
C GLY A 254 -2.94 -5.53 5.00
N CYS A 255 -2.61 -4.35 4.45
CA CYS A 255 -3.51 -3.18 4.49
C CYS A 255 -4.76 -3.43 3.65
N GLN A 256 -5.92 -3.31 4.26
CA GLN A 256 -7.22 -3.51 3.60
C GLN A 256 -7.59 -2.33 2.71
N LEU A 257 -7.05 -1.15 2.96
CA LEU A 257 -7.11 0.04 2.12
C LEU A 257 -5.85 0.91 2.25
N VAL A 258 -5.62 1.78 1.27
CA VAL A 258 -4.50 2.73 1.24
C VAL A 258 -5.05 4.16 1.14
N LEU A 259 -4.56 5.05 2.01
CA LEU A 259 -4.78 6.50 1.91
C LEU A 259 -3.62 7.12 1.15
N PHE A 260 -3.94 7.80 0.07
CA PHE A 260 -2.99 8.36 -0.88
C PHE A 260 -3.21 9.88 -0.97
N THR A 261 -2.36 10.67 -0.29
CA THR A 261 -2.43 12.13 -0.37
C THR A 261 -1.77 12.64 -1.64
N THR A 262 -2.37 13.65 -2.30
CA THR A 262 -1.86 14.19 -3.56
C THR A 262 -2.26 15.65 -3.78
N GLY A 263 -1.32 16.46 -4.27
CA GLY A 263 -1.56 17.83 -4.69
C GLY A 263 -1.78 17.98 -6.19
N ARG A 264 -1.26 17.03 -6.98
CA ARG A 264 -1.30 17.04 -8.46
C ARG A 264 -2.28 16.03 -9.05
N GLY A 265 -2.62 14.99 -8.31
CA GLY A 265 -3.49 13.90 -8.74
C GLY A 265 -2.78 12.87 -9.63
N THR A 266 -3.29 11.64 -9.60
CA THR A 266 -2.85 10.55 -10.48
C THR A 266 -3.97 9.55 -10.70
N PRO A 267 -4.19 9.06 -11.93
CA PRO A 267 -5.14 8.00 -12.25
C PRO A 267 -4.54 6.63 -11.91
N PHE A 268 -4.35 6.36 -10.62
CA PHE A 268 -3.67 5.18 -10.10
C PHE A 268 -4.45 4.53 -8.96
N GLY A 269 -4.29 3.23 -8.78
CA GLY A 269 -4.72 2.48 -7.61
C GLY A 269 -4.02 1.13 -7.56
N THR A 270 -3.80 0.60 -6.36
CA THR A 270 -3.34 -0.77 -6.18
C THR A 270 -4.52 -1.74 -6.06
N PHE A 271 -4.26 -3.00 -5.78
CA PHE A 271 -5.28 -4.06 -5.75
C PHE A 271 -6.25 -4.01 -4.54
N VAL A 272 -6.05 -3.05 -3.64
CA VAL A 272 -7.00 -2.70 -2.58
C VAL A 272 -7.59 -1.31 -2.83
N PRO A 273 -8.70 -0.91 -2.17
CA PRO A 273 -9.20 0.46 -2.23
C PRO A 273 -8.07 1.45 -1.95
N THR A 274 -7.82 2.36 -2.90
CA THR A 274 -6.75 3.37 -2.84
C THR A 274 -7.39 4.74 -2.88
N MET A 275 -7.80 5.23 -1.71
CA MET A 275 -8.48 6.51 -1.56
C MET A 275 -7.51 7.67 -1.78
N LYS A 276 -7.82 8.54 -2.73
CA LYS A 276 -7.05 9.75 -3.00
C LYS A 276 -7.61 10.94 -2.27
N ILE A 277 -6.74 11.57 -1.48
CA ILE A 277 -7.04 12.75 -0.68
C ILE A 277 -6.32 13.95 -1.30
N SER A 278 -7.09 14.88 -1.88
CA SER A 278 -6.49 16.08 -2.45
C SER A 278 -6.05 17.07 -1.37
N THR A 279 -4.90 17.69 -1.59
CA THR A 279 -4.37 18.75 -0.73
C THR A 279 -5.06 20.08 -0.95
N ASN A 280 -5.73 20.26 -2.08
CA ASN A 280 -6.36 21.52 -2.51
C ASN A 280 -7.71 21.26 -3.21
N SER A 281 -8.64 22.21 -3.06
CA SER A 281 -10.00 22.09 -3.61
C SER A 281 -10.03 22.22 -5.14
N ASN A 282 -9.04 22.85 -5.74
CA ASN A 282 -8.98 22.99 -7.20
C ASN A 282 -8.76 21.61 -7.87
N LEU A 283 -7.88 20.78 -7.32
CA LEU A 283 -7.69 19.42 -7.78
C LEU A 283 -8.96 18.58 -7.61
N ALA A 284 -9.60 18.64 -6.43
CA ALA A 284 -10.82 17.90 -6.16
C ALA A 284 -11.95 18.28 -7.14
N LYS A 285 -12.08 19.57 -7.45
CA LYS A 285 -13.06 20.09 -8.40
C LYS A 285 -12.77 19.66 -9.84
N ASN A 286 -11.50 19.70 -10.25
CA ASN A 286 -11.10 19.44 -11.63
C ASN A 286 -10.99 17.95 -11.96
N LYS A 287 -10.77 17.10 -10.95
CA LYS A 287 -10.59 15.65 -11.09
C LYS A 287 -11.49 14.85 -10.12
N PRO A 288 -12.83 15.08 -10.14
CA PRO A 288 -13.75 14.39 -9.23
C PRO A 288 -13.80 12.87 -9.46
N ASN A 289 -13.35 12.42 -10.64
CA ASN A 289 -13.22 11.01 -10.98
C ASN A 289 -11.95 10.35 -10.42
N TRP A 290 -10.98 11.12 -9.88
CA TRP A 290 -9.76 10.59 -9.27
C TRP A 290 -9.78 10.74 -7.75
N ILE A 291 -10.41 11.79 -7.22
CA ILE A 291 -10.32 12.21 -5.82
C ILE A 291 -11.52 11.70 -5.04
N ASP A 292 -11.23 11.04 -3.91
CA ASP A 292 -12.22 10.50 -2.98
C ASP A 292 -12.59 11.48 -1.88
N PHE A 293 -11.63 12.34 -1.48
CA PHE A 293 -11.84 13.31 -0.39
C PHE A 293 -11.02 14.59 -0.60
N ASN A 294 -11.60 15.74 -0.24
CA ASN A 294 -10.99 17.05 -0.37
C ASN A 294 -10.50 17.56 1.00
N ALA A 295 -9.18 17.55 1.23
CA ALA A 295 -8.59 18.16 2.41
C ALA A 295 -8.29 19.67 2.22
N GLY A 296 -8.35 20.19 0.99
CA GLY A 296 -8.17 21.61 0.70
C GLY A 296 -9.16 22.53 1.41
N ALA A 297 -10.30 21.99 1.85
CA ALA A 297 -11.27 22.73 2.65
C ALA A 297 -10.69 23.33 3.96
N LEU A 298 -9.57 22.77 4.47
CA LEU A 298 -8.87 23.30 5.66
C LEU A 298 -8.33 24.72 5.45
N VAL A 299 -7.81 25.03 4.27
CA VAL A 299 -7.34 26.39 3.94
C VAL A 299 -8.47 27.32 3.51
N GLU A 300 -9.68 26.79 3.38
CA GLU A 300 -10.91 27.53 3.10
C GLU A 300 -11.74 27.82 4.37
N GLY A 301 -11.19 27.53 5.55
CA GLY A 301 -11.78 27.86 6.85
C GLY A 301 -12.62 26.75 7.50
N VAL A 302 -12.56 25.51 6.99
CA VAL A 302 -13.16 24.36 7.67
C VAL A 302 -12.24 23.93 8.82
N GLU A 303 -12.79 23.76 10.01
CA GLU A 303 -12.04 23.32 11.17
C GLU A 303 -11.58 21.86 11.04
N MET A 304 -10.34 21.56 11.49
CA MET A 304 -9.75 20.21 11.40
C MET A 304 -10.66 19.15 12.02
N LYS A 305 -11.20 19.38 13.22
CA LYS A 305 -12.04 18.41 13.94
C LYS A 305 -13.29 18.00 13.14
N ASP A 306 -13.89 18.97 12.42
CA ASP A 306 -15.12 18.73 11.65
C ASP A 306 -14.80 17.98 10.35
N LEU A 307 -13.63 18.27 9.76
CA LEU A 307 -13.18 17.58 8.57
C LEU A 307 -12.71 16.14 8.87
N VAL A 308 -12.01 15.92 10.00
CA VAL A 308 -11.60 14.59 10.47
C VAL A 308 -12.82 13.69 10.69
N SER A 309 -13.89 14.18 11.31
CA SER A 309 -15.12 13.38 11.50
C SER A 309 -15.68 12.89 10.16
N LYS A 310 -15.82 13.78 9.18
CA LYS A 310 -16.29 13.44 7.83
C LYS A 310 -15.33 12.49 7.09
N PHE A 311 -14.04 12.65 7.35
CA PHE A 311 -13.03 11.81 6.75
C PHE A 311 -13.05 10.37 7.30
N ILE A 312 -13.23 10.23 8.63
CA ILE A 312 -13.45 8.94 9.30
C ILE A 312 -14.69 8.25 8.72
N ASP A 313 -15.82 8.98 8.64
CA ASP A 313 -17.07 8.44 8.09
C ASP A 313 -16.86 7.91 6.65
N LYS A 314 -16.14 8.67 5.81
CA LYS A 314 -15.83 8.27 4.45
C LYS A 314 -14.95 7.01 4.38
N ILE A 315 -13.94 6.92 5.24
CA ILE A 315 -13.05 5.73 5.28
C ILE A 315 -13.86 4.50 5.76
N ILE A 316 -14.69 4.65 6.77
CA ILE A 316 -15.56 3.56 7.26
C ILE A 316 -16.55 3.12 6.18
N ALA A 317 -17.12 4.06 5.41
CA ALA A 317 -17.98 3.73 4.28
C ALA A 317 -17.25 2.88 3.22
N VAL A 318 -16.02 3.27 2.86
CA VAL A 318 -15.20 2.49 1.92
C VAL A 318 -14.83 1.12 2.50
N ALA A 319 -14.39 1.05 3.76
CA ALA A 319 -14.12 -0.22 4.45
C ALA A 319 -15.37 -1.12 4.52
N SER A 320 -16.57 -0.52 4.58
CA SER A 320 -17.86 -1.20 4.59
C SER A 320 -18.38 -1.55 3.18
N GLY A 321 -17.69 -1.16 2.11
CA GLY A 321 -17.99 -1.61 0.73
C GLY A 321 -18.42 -0.53 -0.23
N GLU A 322 -18.34 0.75 0.13
CA GLU A 322 -18.41 1.83 -0.85
C GLU A 322 -17.15 1.77 -1.74
N GLU A 323 -17.33 1.84 -3.06
CA GLU A 323 -16.19 1.82 -3.99
C GLU A 323 -15.39 3.12 -3.93
N ALA A 324 -14.06 2.99 -3.75
CA ALA A 324 -13.15 4.09 -3.97
C ALA A 324 -13.02 4.41 -5.48
N ARG A 325 -12.57 5.62 -5.83
CA ARG A 325 -12.45 6.05 -7.22
C ARG A 325 -11.53 5.17 -8.06
N ASN A 326 -10.46 4.62 -7.47
CA ASN A 326 -9.62 3.68 -8.18
C ASN A 326 -10.37 2.39 -8.55
N GLU A 327 -11.25 1.90 -7.70
CA GLU A 327 -12.05 0.70 -7.97
C GLU A 327 -13.10 0.95 -9.05
N TYR A 328 -13.81 2.08 -8.95
CA TYR A 328 -14.78 2.51 -9.96
C TYR A 328 -14.15 2.64 -11.35
N ASN A 329 -12.95 3.24 -11.43
CA ASN A 329 -12.23 3.42 -12.70
C ASN A 329 -11.45 2.17 -13.15
N GLY A 330 -11.38 1.11 -12.33
CA GLY A 330 -10.65 -0.11 -12.66
C GLY A 330 -9.13 -0.01 -12.51
N TYR A 331 -8.59 1.02 -11.83
CA TYR A 331 -7.15 1.14 -11.55
C TYR A 331 -6.76 0.17 -10.42
N ARG A 332 -5.91 -0.84 -10.72
CA ARG A 332 -5.58 -1.93 -9.80
C ARG A 332 -4.25 -2.59 -10.11
N GLU A 333 -3.29 -1.77 -10.40
CA GLU A 333 -1.95 -2.19 -10.77
C GLU A 333 -1.20 -2.78 -9.57
N ILE A 334 -0.26 -3.66 -9.85
CA ILE A 334 0.78 -4.09 -8.91
C ILE A 334 2.15 -3.85 -9.51
N SER A 335 3.12 -3.53 -8.65
CA SER A 335 4.53 -3.46 -9.02
C SER A 335 5.38 -3.97 -7.88
N ILE A 336 6.33 -4.85 -8.20
CA ILE A 336 7.20 -5.48 -7.21
C ILE A 336 8.57 -4.83 -7.29
N PHE A 337 9.12 -4.47 -6.14
CA PHE A 337 10.43 -3.86 -6.03
C PHE A 337 11.51 -4.83 -6.53
N LYS A 338 12.35 -4.33 -7.42
CA LYS A 338 13.50 -5.04 -7.94
C LYS A 338 14.77 -4.25 -7.64
N ASN A 339 15.67 -4.86 -6.91
CA ASN A 339 16.93 -4.26 -6.46
C ASN A 339 18.13 -4.72 -7.32
N GLY A 340 18.09 -5.96 -7.81
CA GLY A 340 19.17 -6.55 -8.58
C GLY A 340 19.00 -6.39 -10.10
N VAL A 341 19.99 -6.88 -10.84
CA VAL A 341 19.96 -6.96 -12.31
C VAL A 341 19.01 -8.06 -12.78
N THR A 342 18.56 -7.99 -14.02
CA THR A 342 17.89 -9.09 -14.71
C THR A 342 18.96 -9.97 -15.36
N LEU A 343 18.92 -11.30 -15.11
CA LEU A 343 19.86 -12.28 -15.68
C LEU A 343 19.49 -12.64 -17.13
#